data_0abe3d3ca9385d20f2f046f14c7eb35d
#
_entry.id   0abe3d3ca9385d20f2f046f14c7eb35d
#
_cell.length_a   1.000
_cell.length_b   1.000
_cell.length_c   1.000
_cell.angle_alpha   90.00
_cell.angle_beta   90.00
_cell.angle_gamma   90.00
#
_symmetry.space_group_name_H-M   'P 1'
#
loop_
_entity.id
_entity.type
_entity.pdbx_description
1 polymer ?
#
loop_
_entity_poly.entity_id
_entity_poly.type
_entity_poly.pdbx_seq_one_letter_code
_entity_poly.pdbx_strand_id
1 'polypeptide(L)'
;MRTLALSDEILMKVDKAARYIGGEVNSVMKDKNEVDIRFAMCFPDVYEIGMSNLGMMILYNMFNEREDVWCERVFSPWMDLDKIMREEHIPLFALESQEPVKEFDFLGITLGYEMCYTNVLQVLDLSHVSLLAKDRKEDDPIVIGGGACAYNPEPIAEFFDMFYIGEGETVYDALFDAYKANKAAGGSRADFLFAASQIPGIYVPSLYNVIYKEDGTIASFTPAKEGVPEKVCKQLITDVTKDYRAIKAPVVPFIKATQDRVTLEIQRGCIRGCRFCQAGMIYRPTRERNVEDLKASAREMLQNTGHEEISLSSLSSSDYSELKELVNFLIEEFHGNAVNISLPSLRIDAFALDVMSKVQDVKKSSLTFAPEAGSQRLRNVINKGLTEENILHGAGEAFKGGWNQVKLYFMLGLPTETEDDMKGIAHLAQKIAETYYEEVPKEKRNGKVQVNVSTSFFVPKPFTPFQWAGMYREEDFVEKAKVVKSEIRAQLNQRSIRYSWHEPDVTILEGFLARGDRRCSKVILRAYEKGAIYDAWSESFDYNIWKESFAETNTDIDFYTLRERSTDEILPWDFIDAGVTKKFLIHEWEQAKKETVTPNCRQKCSGCGAMRYGGGVCYEGKN
;
A
#
# COMPACT_ATOMS: atom_id res chain seq x y z
N MET A 1 -9.43 23.77 -28.48
CA MET A 1 -8.79 24.16 -27.19
C MET A 1 -9.62 23.46 -26.12
N ARG A 2 -9.01 22.67 -25.25
CA ARG A 2 -9.73 21.97 -24.17
C ARG A 2 -10.31 23.00 -23.20
N THR A 3 -11.60 22.92 -22.87
CA THR A 3 -12.24 23.76 -21.87
C THR A 3 -11.97 23.15 -20.49
N LEU A 4 -11.47 23.94 -19.55
CA LEU A 4 -11.29 23.49 -18.17
C LEU A 4 -12.63 23.46 -17.43
N ALA A 5 -12.78 22.49 -16.52
CA ALA A 5 -13.98 22.39 -15.66
C ALA A 5 -14.06 23.54 -14.65
N LEU A 6 -12.89 24.04 -14.21
CA LEU A 6 -12.78 25.16 -13.29
C LEU A 6 -12.46 26.45 -14.03
N SER A 7 -13.13 27.55 -13.62
CA SER A 7 -12.81 28.88 -14.12
C SER A 7 -11.46 29.38 -13.60
N ASP A 8 -10.87 30.34 -14.29
CA ASP A 8 -9.63 31.00 -13.84
C ASP A 8 -9.79 31.63 -12.44
N GLU A 9 -10.98 32.15 -12.13
CA GLU A 9 -11.28 32.72 -10.81
C GLU A 9 -11.18 31.67 -9.70
N ILE A 10 -11.66 30.46 -9.92
CA ILE A 10 -11.56 29.35 -8.96
C ILE A 10 -10.12 28.87 -8.85
N LEU A 11 -9.45 28.69 -9.99
CA LEU A 11 -8.05 28.25 -10.01
C LEU A 11 -7.11 29.21 -9.27
N MET A 12 -7.43 30.49 -9.23
CA MET A 12 -6.67 31.47 -8.45
C MET A 12 -6.96 31.46 -6.94
N LYS A 13 -8.04 30.80 -6.50
CA LYS A 13 -8.44 30.69 -5.08
C LYS A 13 -7.91 29.43 -4.39
N VAL A 14 -7.54 28.41 -5.17
CA VAL A 14 -7.11 27.11 -4.63
C VAL A 14 -5.60 27.00 -4.52
N ASP A 15 -5.14 26.24 -3.53
CA ASP A 15 -3.73 25.85 -3.43
C ASP A 15 -3.38 24.90 -4.57
N LYS A 16 -2.23 25.17 -5.22
CA LYS A 16 -1.70 24.31 -6.30
C LYS A 16 -2.72 24.01 -7.41
N ALA A 17 -3.22 25.04 -8.07
CA ALA A 17 -4.15 24.92 -9.20
C ALA A 17 -3.76 23.87 -10.25
N ALA A 18 -2.45 23.61 -10.41
CA ALA A 18 -1.94 22.59 -11.34
C ALA A 18 -2.37 21.14 -11.01
N ARG A 19 -2.90 20.88 -9.82
CA ARG A 19 -3.55 19.58 -9.48
C ARG A 19 -4.75 19.27 -10.35
N TYR A 20 -5.41 20.29 -10.90
CA TYR A 20 -6.76 20.23 -11.45
C TYR A 20 -6.85 20.53 -12.94
N ILE A 21 -5.77 20.96 -13.57
CA ILE A 21 -5.80 21.42 -14.95
C ILE A 21 -5.54 20.32 -15.99
N GLY A 22 -4.86 19.22 -15.63
CA GLY A 22 -4.47 18.13 -16.55
C GLY A 22 -3.66 18.64 -17.76
N GLY A 23 -3.52 17.80 -18.81
CA GLY A 23 -2.79 18.17 -20.03
C GLY A 23 -1.27 18.04 -19.91
N GLU A 24 -0.82 17.23 -18.97
CA GLU A 24 0.58 16.95 -18.72
C GLU A 24 1.22 16.18 -19.88
N VAL A 25 2.54 16.28 -20.00
CA VAL A 25 3.31 15.53 -20.97
C VAL A 25 3.05 14.02 -20.79
N ASN A 26 2.85 13.31 -21.88
CA ASN A 26 2.51 11.88 -21.95
C ASN A 26 1.10 11.52 -21.40
N SER A 27 0.23 12.50 -21.06
CA SER A 27 -1.18 12.18 -20.83
C SER A 27 -1.87 11.76 -22.13
N VAL A 28 -2.78 10.77 -22.04
CA VAL A 28 -3.41 10.16 -23.22
C VAL A 28 -4.76 10.83 -23.48
N MET A 29 -4.90 11.44 -24.64
CA MET A 29 -6.14 12.07 -25.11
C MET A 29 -6.77 11.23 -26.24
N LYS A 30 -8.05 10.87 -26.08
CA LYS A 30 -8.87 10.19 -27.11
C LYS A 30 -10.14 10.97 -27.38
N ASP A 31 -10.85 10.63 -28.44
CA ASP A 31 -12.19 11.12 -28.68
C ASP A 31 -13.20 10.18 -27.98
N LYS A 32 -14.02 10.73 -27.08
CA LYS A 32 -15.04 9.97 -26.35
C LYS A 32 -16.06 9.27 -27.26
N ASN A 33 -16.22 9.75 -28.50
CA ASN A 33 -17.14 9.16 -29.47
C ASN A 33 -16.52 7.98 -30.25
N GLU A 34 -15.21 7.78 -30.11
CA GLU A 34 -14.48 6.70 -30.80
C GLU A 34 -14.13 5.53 -29.85
N VAL A 35 -14.52 5.60 -28.57
CA VAL A 35 -14.30 4.55 -27.58
C VAL A 35 -15.62 3.95 -27.09
N ASP A 36 -15.60 2.67 -26.75
CA ASP A 36 -16.75 1.95 -26.22
C ASP A 36 -16.90 2.11 -24.71
N ILE A 37 -15.78 2.35 -24.02
CA ILE A 37 -15.69 2.41 -22.55
C ILE A 37 -14.87 3.63 -22.12
N ARG A 38 -15.43 4.42 -21.20
CA ARG A 38 -14.73 5.46 -20.46
C ARG A 38 -14.49 5.00 -19.02
N PHE A 39 -13.24 5.00 -18.59
CA PHE A 39 -12.82 4.55 -17.28
C PHE A 39 -12.20 5.70 -16.49
N ALA A 40 -12.83 6.12 -15.39
CA ALA A 40 -12.28 7.08 -14.45
C ALA A 40 -11.39 6.32 -13.44
N MET A 41 -10.08 6.47 -13.55
CA MET A 41 -9.10 5.86 -12.64
C MET A 41 -8.81 6.81 -11.48
N CYS A 42 -9.39 6.51 -10.33
CA CYS A 42 -9.31 7.37 -9.15
C CYS A 42 -8.28 6.87 -8.13
N PHE A 43 -7.44 7.80 -7.66
CA PHE A 43 -6.69 7.65 -6.43
C PHE A 43 -7.34 8.54 -5.36
N PRO A 44 -7.83 7.98 -4.22
CA PRO A 44 -8.61 8.72 -3.24
C PRO A 44 -7.70 9.51 -2.27
N ASP A 45 -6.82 10.31 -2.81
CA ASP A 45 -5.94 11.26 -2.14
C ASP A 45 -5.56 12.38 -3.14
N VAL A 46 -4.77 13.35 -2.69
CA VAL A 46 -4.33 14.45 -3.54
C VAL A 46 -3.45 13.98 -4.71
N TYR A 47 -3.42 14.81 -5.75
CA TYR A 47 -2.68 14.58 -6.99
C TYR A 47 -1.23 14.11 -6.77
N GLU A 48 -0.47 14.75 -5.86
CA GLU A 48 0.95 14.43 -5.62
C GLU A 48 1.17 13.01 -5.09
N ILE A 49 0.21 12.50 -4.30
CA ILE A 49 0.26 11.12 -3.79
C ILE A 49 -0.15 10.15 -4.89
N GLY A 50 -1.26 10.43 -5.59
CA GLY A 50 -1.76 9.56 -6.64
C GLY A 50 -0.81 9.43 -7.83
N MET A 51 -0.20 10.53 -8.27
CA MET A 51 0.81 10.52 -9.35
C MET A 51 2.09 9.77 -8.98
N SER A 52 2.29 9.50 -7.69
CA SER A 52 3.40 8.68 -7.18
C SER A 52 3.05 7.18 -7.10
N ASN A 53 1.81 6.79 -7.41
CA ASN A 53 1.37 5.39 -7.32
C ASN A 53 1.63 4.63 -8.61
N LEU A 54 2.60 3.72 -8.57
CA LEU A 54 3.00 2.93 -9.75
C LEU A 54 1.86 2.04 -10.27
N GLY A 55 1.06 1.43 -9.38
CA GLY A 55 -0.05 0.56 -9.78
C GLY A 55 -1.11 1.30 -10.60
N MET A 56 -1.47 2.52 -10.17
CA MET A 56 -2.37 3.39 -10.93
C MET A 56 -1.79 3.72 -12.31
N MET A 57 -0.50 4.03 -12.39
CA MET A 57 0.15 4.37 -13.67
C MET A 57 0.24 3.17 -14.63
N ILE A 58 0.48 1.96 -14.11
CA ILE A 58 0.47 0.73 -14.91
C ILE A 58 -0.91 0.51 -15.54
N LEU A 59 -1.98 0.60 -14.73
CA LEU A 59 -3.35 0.41 -15.21
C LEU A 59 -3.79 1.51 -16.18
N TYR A 60 -3.45 2.77 -15.90
CA TYR A 60 -3.71 3.89 -16.80
C TYR A 60 -3.07 3.67 -18.18
N ASN A 61 -1.79 3.26 -18.21
CA ASN A 61 -1.09 2.94 -19.46
C ASN A 61 -1.75 1.77 -20.18
N MET A 62 -1.97 0.66 -19.46
CA MET A 62 -2.52 -0.58 -20.01
C MET A 62 -3.92 -0.38 -20.61
N PHE A 63 -4.81 0.35 -19.94
CA PHE A 63 -6.16 0.60 -20.46
C PHE A 63 -6.12 1.49 -21.69
N ASN A 64 -5.22 2.47 -21.72
CA ASN A 64 -5.06 3.37 -22.85
C ASN A 64 -4.35 2.76 -24.05
N GLU A 65 -3.68 1.60 -23.91
CA GLU A 65 -3.19 0.80 -25.04
C GLU A 65 -4.33 0.19 -25.87
N ARG A 66 -5.53 0.00 -25.28
CA ARG A 66 -6.71 -0.47 -25.99
C ARG A 66 -7.33 0.68 -26.80
N GLU A 67 -7.71 0.41 -28.04
CA GLU A 67 -8.38 1.40 -28.90
C GLU A 67 -9.81 1.73 -28.42
N ASP A 68 -10.50 0.74 -27.85
CA ASP A 68 -11.90 0.81 -27.42
C ASP A 68 -12.12 1.35 -26.00
N VAL A 69 -11.03 1.67 -25.25
CA VAL A 69 -11.08 2.16 -23.88
C VAL A 69 -10.33 3.49 -23.76
N TRP A 70 -10.93 4.46 -23.08
CA TRP A 70 -10.24 5.66 -22.64
C TRP A 70 -10.21 5.71 -21.12
N CYS A 71 -9.01 5.62 -20.54
CA CYS A 71 -8.77 5.75 -19.11
C CYS A 71 -8.30 7.16 -18.79
N GLU A 72 -8.97 7.80 -17.85
CA GLU A 72 -8.72 9.17 -17.43
C GLU A 72 -8.48 9.22 -15.92
N ARG A 73 -7.59 10.12 -15.45
CA ARG A 73 -7.18 10.20 -14.05
C ARG A 73 -8.11 11.09 -13.24
N VAL A 74 -8.39 10.65 -12.01
CA VAL A 74 -9.18 11.38 -11.02
C VAL A 74 -8.47 11.37 -9.68
N PHE A 75 -8.49 12.47 -8.95
CA PHE A 75 -7.94 12.59 -7.59
C PHE A 75 -8.94 13.25 -6.66
N SER A 76 -8.86 12.94 -5.36
CA SER A 76 -9.62 13.66 -4.35
C SER A 76 -9.20 15.14 -4.35
N PRO A 77 -10.13 16.09 -4.46
CA PRO A 77 -9.80 17.50 -4.35
C PRO A 77 -9.44 17.85 -2.90
N TRP A 78 -8.43 18.71 -2.73
CA TRP A 78 -8.09 19.20 -1.41
C TRP A 78 -9.23 20.02 -0.80
N MET A 79 -9.22 20.22 0.49
CA MET A 79 -10.32 20.82 1.27
C MET A 79 -10.79 22.20 0.76
N ASP A 80 -9.89 22.99 0.18
CA ASP A 80 -10.22 24.31 -0.38
C ASP A 80 -11.09 24.20 -1.63
N LEU A 81 -10.72 23.28 -2.55
CA LEU A 81 -11.52 23.02 -3.74
C LEU A 81 -12.79 22.23 -3.41
N ASP A 82 -12.74 21.25 -2.48
CA ASP A 82 -13.93 20.52 -2.01
C ASP A 82 -15.04 21.48 -1.57
N LYS A 83 -14.66 22.49 -0.75
CA LYS A 83 -15.59 23.50 -0.29
C LYS A 83 -16.21 24.29 -1.45
N ILE A 84 -15.41 24.76 -2.39
CA ILE A 84 -15.89 25.53 -3.56
C ILE A 84 -16.80 24.66 -4.44
N MET A 85 -16.42 23.40 -4.69
CA MET A 85 -17.22 22.48 -5.49
C MET A 85 -18.61 22.25 -4.88
N ARG A 86 -18.72 22.14 -3.55
CA ARG A 86 -20.00 22.02 -2.85
C ARG A 86 -20.84 23.29 -2.92
N GLU A 87 -20.21 24.45 -2.69
CA GLU A 87 -20.88 25.76 -2.72
C GLU A 87 -21.39 26.14 -4.12
N GLU A 88 -20.60 25.83 -5.15
CA GLU A 88 -20.90 26.19 -6.54
C GLU A 88 -21.53 25.03 -7.35
N HIS A 89 -21.78 23.88 -6.71
CA HIS A 89 -22.34 22.67 -7.34
C HIS A 89 -21.54 22.16 -8.54
N ILE A 90 -20.21 22.24 -8.47
CA ILE A 90 -19.30 21.74 -9.50
C ILE A 90 -19.08 20.24 -9.26
N PRO A 91 -19.40 19.34 -10.22
CA PRO A 91 -19.15 17.92 -10.05
C PRO A 91 -17.65 17.59 -10.16
N LEU A 92 -17.21 16.50 -9.51
CA LEU A 92 -15.85 15.98 -9.67
C LEU A 92 -15.66 15.53 -11.13
N PHE A 93 -14.49 15.83 -11.67
CA PHE A 93 -14.14 15.64 -13.08
C PHE A 93 -12.82 14.91 -13.27
N ALA A 94 -12.67 14.29 -14.44
CA ALA A 94 -11.41 13.66 -14.85
C ALA A 94 -10.42 14.68 -15.42
N LEU A 95 -9.11 14.43 -15.25
CA LEU A 95 -8.08 15.40 -15.65
C LEU A 95 -7.92 15.51 -17.17
N GLU A 96 -8.07 14.44 -17.92
CA GLU A 96 -7.84 14.44 -19.36
C GLU A 96 -8.94 15.20 -20.11
N SER A 97 -10.19 14.79 -19.98
CA SER A 97 -11.34 15.43 -20.66
C SER A 97 -11.86 16.68 -19.95
N GLN A 98 -11.68 16.78 -18.64
CA GLN A 98 -12.34 17.76 -17.76
C GLN A 98 -13.86 17.56 -17.67
N GLU A 99 -14.35 16.36 -17.97
CA GLU A 99 -15.76 16.02 -17.91
C GLU A 99 -16.13 15.38 -16.56
N PRO A 100 -17.40 15.50 -16.12
CA PRO A 100 -17.86 14.93 -14.86
C PRO A 100 -17.68 13.40 -14.80
N VAL A 101 -17.19 12.89 -13.66
CA VAL A 101 -17.00 11.45 -13.41
C VAL A 101 -18.32 10.67 -13.57
N LYS A 102 -19.45 11.30 -13.28
CA LYS A 102 -20.81 10.73 -13.47
C LYS A 102 -21.06 10.20 -14.88
N GLU A 103 -20.39 10.76 -15.90
CA GLU A 103 -20.59 10.42 -17.32
C GLU A 103 -19.77 9.22 -17.80
N PHE A 104 -19.00 8.59 -16.89
CA PHE A 104 -18.14 7.46 -17.20
C PHE A 104 -18.86 6.13 -17.03
N ASP A 105 -18.39 5.07 -17.72
CA ASP A 105 -18.90 3.71 -17.56
C ASP A 105 -18.39 3.07 -16.26
N PHE A 106 -17.14 3.38 -15.88
CA PHE A 106 -16.50 2.87 -14.67
C PHE A 106 -15.86 3.98 -13.86
N LEU A 107 -15.94 3.84 -12.53
CA LEU A 107 -15.14 4.56 -11.56
C LEU A 107 -14.30 3.54 -10.79
N GLY A 108 -13.02 3.41 -11.16
CA GLY A 108 -12.06 2.53 -10.49
C GLY A 108 -11.32 3.27 -9.39
N ILE A 109 -11.38 2.78 -8.15
CA ILE A 109 -10.77 3.42 -6.99
C ILE A 109 -9.63 2.56 -6.45
N THR A 110 -8.43 3.14 -6.35
CA THR A 110 -7.25 2.48 -5.81
C THR A 110 -7.27 2.51 -4.28
N LEU A 111 -7.36 1.35 -3.65
CA LEU A 111 -7.44 1.19 -2.21
C LEU A 111 -6.07 0.76 -1.64
N GLY A 112 -5.19 1.75 -1.43
CA GLY A 112 -3.83 1.52 -0.95
C GLY A 112 -3.65 1.59 0.57
N TYR A 113 -4.53 2.31 1.26
CA TYR A 113 -4.48 2.56 2.69
C TYR A 113 -5.87 2.80 3.28
N GLU A 114 -6.18 2.18 4.41
CA GLU A 114 -7.52 2.19 5.00
C GLU A 114 -7.97 3.59 5.46
N MET A 115 -7.03 4.45 5.87
CA MET A 115 -7.34 5.82 6.30
C MET A 115 -7.82 6.74 5.17
N CYS A 116 -7.88 6.24 3.92
CA CYS A 116 -8.47 6.95 2.79
C CYS A 116 -9.95 6.60 2.55
N TYR A 117 -10.60 5.81 3.41
CA TYR A 117 -11.98 5.36 3.17
C TYR A 117 -13.00 6.49 3.17
N THR A 118 -12.82 7.52 3.98
CA THR A 118 -13.67 8.73 3.92
C THR A 118 -13.46 9.53 2.65
N ASN A 119 -12.24 9.53 2.08
CA ASN A 119 -11.98 10.15 0.77
C ASN A 119 -12.69 9.40 -0.37
N VAL A 120 -12.90 8.08 -0.25
CA VAL A 120 -13.73 7.33 -1.20
C VAL A 120 -15.16 7.89 -1.22
N LEU A 121 -15.74 8.17 -0.05
CA LEU A 121 -17.06 8.79 0.04
C LEU A 121 -17.07 10.22 -0.51
N GLN A 122 -16.02 11.00 -0.27
CA GLN A 122 -15.86 12.33 -0.86
C GLN A 122 -15.87 12.25 -2.40
N VAL A 123 -15.13 11.31 -2.99
CA VAL A 123 -15.09 11.10 -4.44
C VAL A 123 -16.48 10.76 -4.99
N LEU A 124 -17.20 9.83 -4.36
CA LEU A 124 -18.55 9.45 -4.77
C LEU A 124 -19.54 10.62 -4.68
N ASP A 125 -19.51 11.32 -3.56
CA ASP A 125 -20.42 12.46 -3.28
C ASP A 125 -20.20 13.62 -4.27
N LEU A 126 -18.96 14.06 -4.44
CA LEU A 126 -18.62 15.12 -5.39
C LEU A 126 -18.84 14.69 -6.86
N SER A 127 -18.78 13.39 -7.15
CA SER A 127 -19.13 12.86 -8.47
C SER A 127 -20.65 12.77 -8.70
N HIS A 128 -21.49 13.10 -7.72
CA HIS A 128 -22.93 12.91 -7.73
C HIS A 128 -23.34 11.44 -8.00
N VAL A 129 -22.54 10.51 -7.53
CA VAL A 129 -22.79 9.07 -7.53
C VAL A 129 -23.31 8.65 -6.17
N SER A 130 -24.38 7.86 -6.11
CA SER A 130 -24.94 7.41 -4.84
C SER A 130 -23.87 6.73 -3.98
N LEU A 131 -23.75 7.13 -2.71
CA LEU A 131 -22.75 6.59 -1.78
C LEU A 131 -22.92 5.08 -1.61
N LEU A 132 -24.15 4.63 -1.35
CA LEU A 132 -24.45 3.21 -1.21
C LEU A 132 -24.69 2.57 -2.58
N ALA A 133 -24.04 1.44 -2.83
CA ALA A 133 -24.17 0.70 -4.10
C ALA A 133 -25.62 0.29 -4.42
N LYS A 134 -26.40 -0.04 -3.38
CA LYS A 134 -27.82 -0.43 -3.52
C LYS A 134 -28.73 0.69 -4.05
N ASP A 135 -28.32 1.94 -3.93
CA ASP A 135 -29.10 3.13 -4.34
C ASP A 135 -28.69 3.65 -5.74
N ARG A 136 -27.71 2.99 -6.39
CA ARG A 136 -27.22 3.35 -7.72
C ARG A 136 -28.22 2.97 -8.80
N LYS A 137 -28.30 3.84 -9.80
CA LYS A 137 -29.17 3.69 -10.97
C LYS A 137 -28.42 3.03 -12.13
N GLU A 138 -29.13 2.69 -13.19
CA GLU A 138 -28.58 2.07 -14.40
C GLU A 138 -27.54 2.97 -15.11
N ASP A 139 -27.70 4.29 -15.02
CA ASP A 139 -26.82 5.30 -15.61
C ASP A 139 -25.66 5.75 -14.72
N ASP A 140 -25.58 5.23 -13.49
CA ASP A 140 -24.41 5.48 -12.62
C ASP A 140 -23.20 4.66 -13.09
N PRO A 141 -21.97 5.18 -12.97
CA PRO A 141 -20.78 4.38 -13.26
C PRO A 141 -20.71 3.14 -12.37
N ILE A 142 -20.12 2.07 -12.89
CA ILE A 142 -19.78 0.89 -12.08
C ILE A 142 -18.60 1.25 -11.17
N VAL A 143 -18.78 1.19 -9.86
CA VAL A 143 -17.72 1.50 -8.89
C VAL A 143 -16.96 0.24 -8.54
N ILE A 144 -15.69 0.18 -8.92
CA ILE A 144 -14.79 -0.95 -8.67
C ILE A 144 -13.61 -0.55 -7.79
N GLY A 145 -13.35 -1.32 -6.73
CA GLY A 145 -12.20 -1.13 -5.85
C GLY A 145 -11.08 -2.15 -6.13
N GLY A 146 -9.84 -1.74 -6.00
CA GLY A 146 -8.67 -2.62 -6.11
C GLY A 146 -7.49 -2.12 -5.30
N GLY A 147 -6.50 -2.97 -5.06
CA GLY A 147 -5.32 -2.64 -4.27
C GLY A 147 -5.19 -3.46 -2.99
N ALA A 148 -4.24 -3.09 -2.13
CA ALA A 148 -3.92 -3.87 -0.93
C ALA A 148 -5.09 -4.00 0.06
N CYS A 149 -5.90 -2.93 0.22
CA CYS A 149 -7.03 -2.95 1.13
C CYS A 149 -8.22 -3.77 0.59
N ALA A 150 -8.27 -4.07 -0.71
CA ALA A 150 -9.29 -4.96 -1.28
C ALA A 150 -9.19 -6.41 -0.77
N TYR A 151 -8.09 -6.77 -0.08
CA TYR A 151 -7.97 -8.07 0.61
C TYR A 151 -8.79 -8.15 1.91
N ASN A 152 -9.32 -7.04 2.43
CA ASN A 152 -10.48 -7.02 3.32
C ASN A 152 -11.42 -5.90 2.86
N PRO A 153 -12.29 -6.15 1.89
CA PRO A 153 -13.18 -5.12 1.34
C PRO A 153 -14.40 -4.86 2.24
N GLU A 154 -14.66 -5.74 3.21
CA GLU A 154 -15.92 -5.74 3.97
C GLU A 154 -16.23 -4.41 4.70
N PRO A 155 -15.27 -3.67 5.31
CA PRO A 155 -15.57 -2.39 5.95
C PRO A 155 -16.20 -1.34 5.03
N ILE A 156 -15.94 -1.43 3.71
CA ILE A 156 -16.42 -0.49 2.69
C ILE A 156 -17.28 -1.17 1.62
N ALA A 157 -17.67 -2.42 1.84
CA ALA A 157 -18.38 -3.23 0.85
C ALA A 157 -19.70 -2.60 0.37
N GLU A 158 -20.39 -1.84 1.23
CA GLU A 158 -21.66 -1.21 0.87
C GLU A 158 -21.53 -0.01 -0.09
N PHE A 159 -20.29 0.52 -0.27
CA PHE A 159 -20.02 1.66 -1.14
C PHE A 159 -19.55 1.25 -2.56
N PHE A 160 -19.29 -0.03 -2.79
CA PHE A 160 -18.75 -0.54 -4.05
C PHE A 160 -19.70 -1.53 -4.72
N ASP A 161 -19.74 -1.50 -6.05
CA ASP A 161 -20.43 -2.52 -6.84
C ASP A 161 -19.62 -3.81 -6.89
N MET A 162 -18.30 -3.69 -6.99
CA MET A 162 -17.38 -4.82 -7.01
C MET A 162 -15.99 -4.46 -6.55
N PHE A 163 -15.21 -5.49 -6.21
CA PHE A 163 -13.77 -5.38 -5.95
C PHE A 163 -13.01 -6.36 -6.83
N TYR A 164 -11.81 -5.98 -7.19
CA TYR A 164 -10.86 -6.87 -7.84
C TYR A 164 -9.74 -7.27 -6.89
N ILE A 165 -9.49 -8.57 -6.78
CA ILE A 165 -8.49 -9.17 -5.91
C ILE A 165 -7.34 -9.72 -6.74
N GLY A 166 -6.22 -9.00 -6.77
CA GLY A 166 -5.04 -9.44 -7.50
C GLY A 166 -4.30 -8.34 -8.25
N GLU A 167 -3.57 -8.75 -9.28
CA GLU A 167 -2.80 -7.88 -10.16
C GLU A 167 -3.64 -7.53 -11.39
N GLY A 168 -3.82 -6.24 -11.65
CA GLY A 168 -4.76 -5.73 -12.64
C GLY A 168 -4.50 -6.17 -14.08
N GLU A 169 -3.29 -6.61 -14.40
CA GLU A 169 -2.93 -7.05 -15.75
C GLU A 169 -3.69 -8.28 -16.24
N THR A 170 -4.37 -9.01 -15.37
CA THR A 170 -4.95 -10.32 -15.71
C THR A 170 -6.45 -10.31 -15.99
N VAL A 171 -7.21 -9.27 -15.59
CA VAL A 171 -8.67 -9.39 -15.52
C VAL A 171 -9.44 -8.37 -16.34
N TYR A 172 -8.88 -7.17 -16.55
CA TYR A 172 -9.67 -6.07 -17.08
C TYR A 172 -10.12 -6.27 -18.54
N ASP A 173 -9.36 -7.00 -19.36
CA ASP A 173 -9.80 -7.33 -20.72
C ASP A 173 -11.11 -8.13 -20.69
N ALA A 174 -11.17 -9.17 -19.85
CA ALA A 174 -12.39 -9.97 -19.70
C ALA A 174 -13.56 -9.16 -19.10
N LEU A 175 -13.27 -8.26 -18.17
CA LEU A 175 -14.27 -7.39 -17.55
C LEU A 175 -14.87 -6.41 -18.56
N PHE A 176 -14.04 -5.78 -19.38
CA PHE A 176 -14.48 -4.84 -20.43
C PHE A 176 -15.28 -5.55 -21.52
N ASP A 177 -14.85 -6.73 -21.93
CA ASP A 177 -15.58 -7.52 -22.92
C ASP A 177 -16.95 -7.99 -22.39
N ALA A 178 -17.03 -8.40 -21.10
CA ALA A 178 -18.29 -8.74 -20.46
C ALA A 178 -19.23 -7.53 -20.35
N TYR A 179 -18.70 -6.34 -20.05
CA TYR A 179 -19.48 -5.10 -20.00
C TYR A 179 -20.08 -4.74 -21.37
N LYS A 180 -19.26 -4.76 -22.42
CA LYS A 180 -19.70 -4.50 -23.79
C LYS A 180 -20.76 -5.52 -24.26
N ALA A 181 -20.55 -6.80 -23.94
CA ALA A 181 -21.51 -7.85 -24.27
C ALA A 181 -22.84 -7.65 -23.57
N ASN A 182 -22.85 -7.30 -22.28
CA ASN A 182 -24.07 -6.99 -21.53
C ASN A 182 -24.79 -5.78 -22.12
N LYS A 183 -24.07 -4.71 -22.43
CA LYS A 183 -24.62 -3.49 -23.04
C LYS A 183 -25.23 -3.76 -24.42
N ALA A 184 -24.55 -4.54 -25.26
CA ALA A 184 -25.06 -4.95 -26.59
C ALA A 184 -26.31 -5.83 -26.51
N ALA A 185 -26.43 -6.64 -25.45
CA ALA A 185 -27.63 -7.47 -25.20
C ALA A 185 -28.81 -6.68 -24.57
N GLY A 186 -28.61 -5.41 -24.21
CA GLY A 186 -29.61 -4.63 -23.47
C GLY A 186 -29.78 -5.10 -22.02
N GLY A 187 -28.78 -5.76 -21.44
CA GLY A 187 -28.77 -6.25 -20.07
C GLY A 187 -28.74 -5.11 -19.05
N SER A 188 -29.28 -5.39 -17.86
CA SER A 188 -29.26 -4.46 -16.72
C SER A 188 -27.91 -4.41 -16.01
N ARG A 189 -27.74 -3.43 -15.10
CA ARG A 189 -26.62 -3.35 -14.17
C ARG A 189 -26.48 -4.65 -13.35
N ALA A 190 -27.59 -5.21 -12.88
CA ALA A 190 -27.61 -6.46 -12.12
C ALA A 190 -27.13 -7.67 -12.94
N ASP A 191 -27.49 -7.74 -14.23
CA ASP A 191 -27.02 -8.79 -15.15
C ASP A 191 -25.51 -8.69 -15.36
N PHE A 192 -24.99 -7.48 -15.57
CA PHE A 192 -23.55 -7.24 -15.66
C PHE A 192 -22.80 -7.64 -14.37
N LEU A 193 -23.30 -7.23 -13.20
CA LEU A 193 -22.67 -7.57 -11.91
C LEU A 193 -22.62 -9.10 -11.68
N PHE A 194 -23.68 -9.80 -12.08
CA PHE A 194 -23.69 -11.26 -12.02
C PHE A 194 -22.67 -11.86 -13.01
N ALA A 195 -22.60 -11.38 -14.25
CA ALA A 195 -21.62 -11.84 -15.22
C ALA A 195 -20.17 -11.55 -14.75
N ALA A 196 -19.93 -10.37 -14.19
CA ALA A 196 -18.64 -9.98 -13.64
C ALA A 196 -18.22 -10.90 -12.47
N SER A 197 -19.15 -11.35 -11.62
CA SER A 197 -18.86 -12.26 -10.51
C SER A 197 -18.32 -13.64 -10.96
N GLN A 198 -18.50 -13.99 -12.24
CA GLN A 198 -17.97 -15.22 -12.83
C GLN A 198 -16.51 -15.08 -13.27
N ILE A 199 -15.99 -13.85 -13.33
CA ILE A 199 -14.60 -13.57 -13.70
C ILE A 199 -13.71 -13.80 -12.46
N PRO A 200 -12.67 -14.63 -12.55
CA PRO A 200 -11.80 -14.90 -11.41
C PRO A 200 -11.20 -13.61 -10.82
N GLY A 201 -11.24 -13.48 -9.50
CA GLY A 201 -10.74 -12.30 -8.79
C GLY A 201 -11.77 -11.18 -8.58
N ILE A 202 -12.93 -11.24 -9.20
CA ILE A 202 -14.00 -10.26 -8.98
C ILE A 202 -14.88 -10.70 -7.79
N TYR A 203 -15.03 -9.78 -6.83
CA TYR A 203 -15.95 -9.89 -5.70
C TYR A 203 -17.06 -8.86 -5.84
N VAL A 204 -18.32 -9.30 -5.85
CA VAL A 204 -19.53 -8.44 -5.91
C VAL A 204 -20.26 -8.56 -4.57
N PRO A 205 -20.13 -7.58 -3.66
CA PRO A 205 -20.65 -7.68 -2.28
C PRO A 205 -22.14 -7.98 -2.17
N SER A 206 -22.95 -7.43 -3.07
CA SER A 206 -24.41 -7.64 -3.11
C SER A 206 -24.82 -9.08 -3.41
N LEU A 207 -23.92 -9.92 -3.90
CA LEU A 207 -24.16 -11.33 -4.21
C LEU A 207 -23.77 -12.28 -3.08
N TYR A 208 -23.49 -11.75 -1.86
CA TYR A 208 -23.13 -12.56 -0.70
C TYR A 208 -23.94 -12.18 0.53
N ASN A 209 -24.36 -13.21 1.28
CA ASN A 209 -25.01 -13.08 2.57
C ASN A 209 -24.01 -13.27 3.70
N VAL A 210 -24.01 -12.35 4.65
CA VAL A 210 -23.20 -12.45 5.88
C VAL A 210 -24.15 -12.55 7.07
N ILE A 211 -24.05 -13.64 7.83
CA ILE A 211 -24.87 -13.87 9.04
C ILE A 211 -23.96 -13.81 10.25
N TYR A 212 -24.39 -13.10 11.28
CA TYR A 212 -23.66 -12.94 12.54
C TYR A 212 -24.30 -13.73 13.66
N LYS A 213 -23.49 -14.22 14.61
CA LYS A 213 -23.90 -14.83 15.85
C LYS A 213 -24.29 -13.76 16.89
N GLU A 214 -24.86 -14.18 18.00
CA GLU A 214 -25.20 -13.29 19.12
C GLU A 214 -23.97 -12.58 19.73
N ASP A 215 -22.79 -13.23 19.72
CA ASP A 215 -21.53 -12.67 20.17
C ASP A 215 -20.88 -11.67 19.16
N GLY A 216 -21.53 -11.42 18.04
CA GLY A 216 -21.07 -10.54 16.99
C GLY A 216 -20.09 -11.17 16.00
N THR A 217 -19.62 -12.41 16.21
CA THR A 217 -18.76 -13.10 15.24
C THR A 217 -19.55 -13.57 14.02
N ILE A 218 -18.87 -13.81 12.89
CA ILE A 218 -19.52 -14.28 11.66
C ILE A 218 -19.94 -15.74 11.85
N ALA A 219 -21.22 -16.04 11.63
CA ALA A 219 -21.77 -17.39 11.62
C ALA A 219 -21.59 -18.05 10.25
N SER A 220 -21.84 -17.29 9.17
CA SER A 220 -21.64 -17.75 7.80
C SER A 220 -21.41 -16.59 6.85
N PHE A 221 -20.65 -16.87 5.78
CA PHE A 221 -20.42 -16.00 4.63
C PHE A 221 -20.64 -16.83 3.38
N THR A 222 -21.74 -16.63 2.67
CA THR A 222 -22.19 -17.52 1.59
C THR A 222 -22.73 -16.76 0.39
N PRO A 223 -22.58 -17.31 -0.83
CA PRO A 223 -23.27 -16.79 -2.00
C PRO A 223 -24.78 -16.62 -1.79
N ALA A 224 -25.34 -15.51 -2.26
CA ALA A 224 -26.78 -15.23 -2.19
C ALA A 224 -27.56 -15.83 -3.37
N LYS A 225 -26.87 -16.27 -4.42
CA LYS A 225 -27.45 -16.76 -5.66
C LYS A 225 -26.63 -17.94 -6.18
N GLU A 226 -27.30 -18.92 -6.79
CA GLU A 226 -26.66 -20.04 -7.49
C GLU A 226 -25.74 -19.53 -8.61
N GLY A 227 -24.58 -20.16 -8.76
CA GLY A 227 -23.55 -19.78 -9.73
C GLY A 227 -22.53 -18.77 -9.24
N VAL A 228 -22.78 -18.07 -8.13
CA VAL A 228 -21.78 -17.17 -7.53
C VAL A 228 -20.70 -18.00 -6.84
N PRO A 229 -19.40 -17.72 -7.06
CA PRO A 229 -18.32 -18.50 -6.44
C PRO A 229 -18.33 -18.40 -4.91
N GLU A 230 -18.13 -19.53 -4.21
CA GLU A 230 -17.98 -19.53 -2.74
C GLU A 230 -16.71 -18.78 -2.27
N LYS A 231 -15.66 -18.80 -3.10
CA LYS A 231 -14.40 -18.12 -2.84
C LYS A 231 -13.95 -17.29 -4.02
N VAL A 232 -13.45 -16.11 -3.71
CA VAL A 232 -12.82 -15.22 -4.68
C VAL A 232 -11.31 -15.48 -4.68
N CYS A 233 -10.79 -16.01 -5.78
CA CYS A 233 -9.39 -16.40 -5.89
C CYS A 233 -8.55 -15.24 -6.46
N LYS A 234 -7.52 -14.84 -5.73
CA LYS A 234 -6.55 -13.85 -6.20
C LYS A 234 -5.99 -14.22 -7.57
N GLN A 235 -5.89 -13.24 -8.45
CA GLN A 235 -5.26 -13.36 -9.76
C GLN A 235 -3.90 -12.68 -9.79
N LEU A 236 -2.95 -13.20 -10.55
CA LEU A 236 -1.63 -12.62 -10.72
C LEU A 236 -0.99 -13.05 -12.05
N ILE A 237 -0.07 -12.25 -12.55
CA ILE A 237 0.81 -12.67 -13.63
C ILE A 237 1.90 -13.61 -13.08
N THR A 238 2.06 -14.77 -13.69
CA THR A 238 3.06 -15.77 -13.25
C THR A 238 4.44 -15.50 -13.82
N ASP A 239 4.49 -15.01 -15.05
CA ASP A 239 5.71 -14.62 -15.76
C ASP A 239 5.79 -13.09 -15.90
N VAL A 240 6.47 -12.45 -14.95
CA VAL A 240 6.66 -10.98 -14.96
C VAL A 240 7.63 -10.49 -16.03
N THR A 241 8.30 -11.38 -16.78
CA THR A 241 9.11 -11.01 -17.94
C THR A 241 8.23 -10.88 -19.17
N LYS A 242 7.33 -11.85 -19.38
CA LYS A 242 6.47 -11.91 -20.55
C LYS A 242 5.21 -11.06 -20.45
N ASP A 243 4.56 -11.11 -19.28
CA ASP A 243 3.21 -10.57 -19.10
C ASP A 243 3.19 -9.19 -18.41
N TYR A 244 4.37 -8.67 -18.00
CA TYR A 244 4.48 -7.35 -17.39
C TYR A 244 4.20 -6.24 -18.40
N ARG A 245 3.31 -5.32 -18.04
CA ARG A 245 2.98 -4.14 -18.84
C ARG A 245 3.89 -2.98 -18.48
N ALA A 246 5.05 -2.88 -19.15
CA ALA A 246 6.01 -1.82 -18.88
C ALA A 246 5.48 -0.46 -19.36
N ILE A 247 5.54 0.53 -18.47
CA ILE A 247 5.24 1.92 -18.83
C ILE A 247 6.44 2.47 -19.59
N LYS A 248 6.22 2.93 -20.82
CA LYS A 248 7.28 3.49 -21.69
C LYS A 248 7.45 4.99 -21.53
N ALA A 249 6.32 5.68 -21.40
CA ALA A 249 6.23 7.12 -21.30
C ALA A 249 5.33 7.52 -20.12
N PRO A 250 5.84 7.47 -18.88
CA PRO A 250 5.07 7.92 -17.71
C PRO A 250 4.59 9.35 -17.87
N VAL A 251 3.39 9.65 -17.38
CA VAL A 251 2.90 11.01 -17.33
C VAL A 251 3.80 11.87 -16.44
N VAL A 252 4.22 13.03 -16.94
CA VAL A 252 5.13 13.93 -16.22
C VAL A 252 4.31 15.01 -15.51
N PRO A 253 4.26 15.01 -14.16
CA PRO A 253 3.48 15.98 -13.41
C PRO A 253 3.94 17.43 -13.63
N PHE A 254 3.01 18.41 -13.67
CA PHE A 254 3.35 19.84 -13.72
C PHE A 254 3.85 20.39 -12.39
N ILE A 255 3.55 19.71 -11.29
CA ILE A 255 4.05 20.06 -9.96
C ILE A 255 4.80 18.85 -9.38
N LYS A 256 5.72 19.13 -8.48
CA LYS A 256 6.51 18.09 -7.84
C LYS A 256 5.62 17.07 -7.12
N ALA A 257 5.58 15.85 -7.61
CA ALA A 257 4.94 14.71 -6.94
C ALA A 257 5.76 14.25 -5.72
N THR A 258 5.16 13.45 -4.85
CA THR A 258 5.87 12.89 -3.68
C THR A 258 7.05 12.02 -4.12
N GLN A 259 6.89 11.29 -5.22
CA GLN A 259 7.97 10.53 -5.88
C GLN A 259 8.14 11.04 -7.32
N ASP A 260 8.85 12.14 -7.47
CA ASP A 260 9.10 12.82 -8.76
C ASP A 260 10.33 12.19 -9.45
N ARG A 261 10.13 10.99 -10.01
CA ARG A 261 11.20 10.15 -10.56
C ARG A 261 10.66 8.99 -11.39
N VAL A 262 11.52 8.42 -12.22
CA VAL A 262 11.27 7.14 -12.87
C VAL A 262 11.31 6.02 -11.84
N THR A 263 10.31 5.15 -11.83
CA THR A 263 10.25 4.00 -10.92
C THR A 263 10.30 2.70 -11.72
N LEU A 264 11.36 1.91 -11.50
CA LEU A 264 11.49 0.56 -12.05
C LEU A 264 11.04 -0.47 -11.02
N GLU A 265 9.94 -1.15 -11.28
CA GLU A 265 9.53 -2.30 -10.49
C GLU A 265 10.42 -3.50 -10.86
N ILE A 266 11.35 -3.88 -9.97
CA ILE A 266 12.34 -4.93 -10.25
C ILE A 266 11.84 -6.33 -9.91
N GLN A 267 10.94 -6.42 -8.92
CA GLN A 267 10.31 -7.67 -8.49
C GLN A 267 8.98 -7.42 -7.78
N ARG A 268 8.09 -8.39 -7.83
CA ARG A 268 6.85 -8.48 -7.04
C ARG A 268 6.94 -9.56 -5.98
N GLY A 269 6.34 -9.31 -4.81
CA GLY A 269 6.42 -10.21 -3.68
C GLY A 269 7.71 -10.06 -2.88
N CYS A 270 7.87 -10.91 -1.85
CA CYS A 270 9.03 -10.91 -0.96
C CYS A 270 9.33 -12.34 -0.52
N ILE A 271 10.60 -12.73 -0.57
CA ILE A 271 11.06 -14.06 -0.13
C ILE A 271 11.02 -14.22 1.39
N ARG A 272 10.91 -13.11 2.13
CA ARG A 272 10.94 -13.11 3.59
C ARG A 272 9.60 -13.53 4.19
N GLY A 273 9.63 -13.94 5.42
CA GLY A 273 8.46 -14.46 6.13
C GLY A 273 8.08 -13.62 7.35
N CYS A 274 8.25 -12.30 7.31
CA CYS A 274 7.87 -11.42 8.43
C CYS A 274 6.39 -11.60 8.77
N ARG A 275 6.09 -12.01 10.02
CA ARG A 275 4.77 -12.45 10.45
C ARG A 275 3.72 -11.35 10.58
N PHE A 276 4.17 -10.09 10.62
CA PHE A 276 3.29 -8.93 10.65
C PHE A 276 2.99 -8.36 9.25
N CYS A 277 3.77 -8.72 8.24
CA CYS A 277 3.78 -8.02 6.95
C CYS A 277 2.72 -8.57 6.00
N GLN A 278 1.64 -7.81 5.76
CA GLN A 278 0.59 -8.17 4.81
C GLN A 278 1.12 -8.27 3.38
N ALA A 279 1.89 -7.28 2.93
CA ALA A 279 2.47 -7.27 1.59
C ALA A 279 3.34 -8.50 1.32
N GLY A 280 4.14 -8.93 2.32
CA GLY A 280 4.95 -10.14 2.26
C GLY A 280 4.13 -11.44 2.12
N MET A 281 2.84 -11.41 2.36
CA MET A 281 1.92 -12.55 2.24
C MET A 281 1.05 -12.45 0.99
N ILE A 282 0.35 -11.34 0.78
CA ILE A 282 -0.61 -11.20 -0.32
C ILE A 282 0.04 -11.12 -1.70
N TYR A 283 1.30 -10.68 -1.80
CA TYR A 283 2.03 -10.59 -3.07
C TYR A 283 2.89 -11.83 -3.40
N ARG A 284 2.77 -12.93 -2.62
CA ARG A 284 3.41 -14.22 -2.98
C ARG A 284 2.80 -14.84 -4.23
N PRO A 285 3.60 -15.56 -5.03
CA PRO A 285 5.04 -15.83 -4.93
C PRO A 285 5.89 -14.62 -5.33
N THR A 286 7.19 -14.65 -4.96
CA THR A 286 8.16 -13.64 -5.41
C THR A 286 8.54 -13.89 -6.85
N ARG A 287 8.42 -12.89 -7.72
CA ARG A 287 8.71 -12.95 -9.15
C ARG A 287 9.62 -11.79 -9.52
N GLU A 288 10.76 -12.10 -10.16
CA GLU A 288 11.77 -11.14 -10.55
C GLU A 288 11.65 -10.81 -12.03
N ARG A 289 11.80 -9.55 -12.40
CA ARG A 289 11.90 -9.12 -13.79
C ARG A 289 13.29 -9.36 -14.32
N ASN A 290 13.40 -9.67 -15.61
CA ASN A 290 14.67 -9.83 -16.30
C ASN A 290 15.45 -8.50 -16.31
N VAL A 291 16.78 -8.58 -16.10
CA VAL A 291 17.65 -7.39 -16.03
C VAL A 291 17.74 -6.63 -17.34
N GLU A 292 17.72 -7.32 -18.49
CA GLU A 292 17.79 -6.67 -19.79
C GLU A 292 16.53 -5.84 -20.10
N ASP A 293 15.35 -6.36 -19.71
CA ASP A 293 14.09 -5.62 -19.81
C ASP A 293 14.08 -4.37 -18.92
N LEU A 294 14.68 -4.48 -17.73
CA LEU A 294 14.82 -3.34 -16.81
C LEU A 294 15.77 -2.28 -17.36
N LYS A 295 16.89 -2.69 -17.99
CA LYS A 295 17.83 -1.79 -18.65
C LYS A 295 17.15 -1.05 -19.81
N ALA A 296 16.38 -1.76 -20.64
CA ALA A 296 15.62 -1.17 -21.73
C ALA A 296 14.56 -0.18 -21.21
N SER A 297 13.79 -0.59 -20.19
CA SER A 297 12.77 0.26 -19.55
C SER A 297 13.38 1.54 -18.96
N ALA A 298 14.56 1.45 -18.32
CA ALA A 298 15.25 2.61 -17.75
C ALA A 298 15.58 3.66 -18.80
N ARG A 299 16.15 3.23 -19.95
CA ARG A 299 16.47 4.12 -21.06
C ARG A 299 15.22 4.80 -21.62
N GLU A 300 14.18 4.00 -21.89
CA GLU A 300 12.95 4.47 -22.54
C GLU A 300 12.20 5.46 -21.64
N MET A 301 12.05 5.13 -20.37
CA MET A 301 11.34 6.00 -19.41
C MET A 301 12.09 7.33 -19.17
N LEU A 302 13.42 7.30 -18.98
CA LEU A 302 14.21 8.54 -18.79
C LEU A 302 14.19 9.40 -20.04
N GLN A 303 14.29 8.81 -21.23
CA GLN A 303 14.24 9.54 -22.51
C GLN A 303 12.89 10.23 -22.71
N ASN A 304 11.78 9.59 -22.33
CA ASN A 304 10.42 10.07 -22.54
C ASN A 304 9.94 11.05 -21.46
N THR A 305 10.65 11.16 -20.33
CA THR A 305 10.23 12.01 -19.20
C THR A 305 11.19 13.14 -18.87
N GLY A 306 12.49 12.93 -19.09
CA GLY A 306 13.53 13.87 -18.66
C GLY A 306 13.77 13.92 -17.15
N HIS A 307 13.28 12.92 -16.38
CA HIS A 307 13.55 12.86 -14.94
C HIS A 307 15.04 12.71 -14.63
N GLU A 308 15.48 13.31 -13.53
CA GLU A 308 16.86 13.27 -13.02
C GLU A 308 17.06 12.24 -11.89
N GLU A 309 16.05 11.41 -11.63
CA GLU A 309 16.13 10.35 -10.61
C GLU A 309 15.45 9.07 -11.11
N ILE A 310 16.08 7.93 -10.82
CA ILE A 310 15.54 6.60 -11.04
C ILE A 310 15.50 5.82 -9.72
N SER A 311 14.38 5.17 -9.42
CA SER A 311 14.18 4.39 -8.21
C SER A 311 13.87 2.94 -8.54
N LEU A 312 14.51 2.00 -7.83
CA LEU A 312 14.22 0.58 -7.93
C LEU A 312 13.13 0.21 -6.91
N SER A 313 11.95 -0.15 -7.40
CA SER A 313 10.81 -0.49 -6.55
C SER A 313 10.69 -1.99 -6.31
N SER A 314 10.63 -2.37 -5.03
CA SER A 314 10.29 -3.72 -4.58
C SER A 314 10.01 -3.73 -3.08
N LEU A 315 9.50 -4.85 -2.56
CA LEU A 315 9.35 -5.07 -1.11
C LEU A 315 10.68 -5.39 -0.40
N SER A 316 11.71 -5.77 -1.16
CA SER A 316 13.05 -6.07 -0.63
C SER A 316 14.07 -6.03 -1.77
N SER A 317 14.60 -4.86 -2.07
CA SER A 317 15.49 -4.65 -3.22
C SER A 317 16.81 -5.44 -3.10
N SER A 318 17.32 -5.63 -1.87
CA SER A 318 18.54 -6.44 -1.64
C SER A 318 18.37 -7.93 -1.98
N ASP A 319 17.13 -8.41 -2.08
CA ASP A 319 16.86 -9.82 -2.38
C ASP A 319 16.69 -10.09 -3.89
N TYR A 320 16.74 -9.06 -4.74
CA TYR A 320 16.72 -9.21 -6.19
C TYR A 320 18.04 -9.81 -6.68
N SER A 321 17.97 -10.90 -7.45
CA SER A 321 19.15 -11.72 -7.80
C SER A 321 20.19 -10.96 -8.66
N GLU A 322 19.74 -10.09 -9.55
CA GLU A 322 20.60 -9.37 -10.49
C GLU A 322 20.81 -7.89 -10.12
N LEU A 323 20.61 -7.55 -8.81
CA LEU A 323 20.72 -6.17 -8.33
C LEU A 323 22.06 -5.51 -8.68
N LYS A 324 23.16 -6.25 -8.51
CA LYS A 324 24.52 -5.73 -8.76
C LYS A 324 24.71 -5.35 -10.23
N GLU A 325 24.27 -6.22 -11.13
CA GLU A 325 24.36 -5.98 -12.56
C GLU A 325 23.53 -4.76 -12.96
N LEU A 326 22.28 -4.70 -12.52
CA LEU A 326 21.39 -3.57 -12.81
C LEU A 326 21.97 -2.24 -12.30
N VAL A 327 22.45 -2.20 -11.06
CA VAL A 327 23.00 -0.96 -10.49
C VAL A 327 24.28 -0.52 -11.19
N ASN A 328 25.19 -1.45 -11.49
CA ASN A 328 26.40 -1.11 -12.28
C ASN A 328 26.03 -0.53 -13.63
N PHE A 329 25.09 -1.15 -14.35
CA PHE A 329 24.60 -0.63 -15.61
C PHE A 329 24.03 0.79 -15.48
N LEU A 330 23.15 1.03 -14.49
CA LEU A 330 22.54 2.36 -14.28
C LEU A 330 23.59 3.44 -14.00
N ILE A 331 24.62 3.10 -13.22
CA ILE A 331 25.72 4.02 -12.93
C ILE A 331 26.52 4.31 -14.20
N GLU A 332 26.94 3.28 -14.94
CA GLU A 332 27.77 3.43 -16.14
C GLU A 332 27.03 4.18 -17.26
N GLU A 333 25.77 3.83 -17.50
CA GLU A 333 24.96 4.41 -18.59
C GLU A 333 24.59 5.87 -18.33
N PHE A 334 24.28 6.22 -17.06
CA PHE A 334 23.75 7.54 -16.73
C PHE A 334 24.73 8.44 -15.95
N HIS A 335 25.97 8.00 -15.72
CA HIS A 335 26.98 8.74 -14.96
C HIS A 335 27.23 10.17 -15.49
N GLY A 336 27.17 10.38 -16.80
CA GLY A 336 27.37 11.70 -17.43
C GLY A 336 26.11 12.60 -17.43
N ASN A 337 24.94 12.07 -17.11
CA ASN A 337 23.65 12.73 -17.26
C ASN A 337 23.05 13.25 -15.95
N ALA A 338 23.82 13.24 -14.85
CA ALA A 338 23.40 13.68 -13.52
C ALA A 338 22.13 12.98 -12.98
N VAL A 339 21.86 11.74 -13.42
CA VAL A 339 20.71 10.95 -12.93
C VAL A 339 21.06 10.29 -11.60
N ASN A 340 20.25 10.57 -10.58
CA ASN A 340 20.36 9.97 -9.27
C ASN A 340 19.72 8.58 -9.24
N ILE A 341 20.35 7.63 -8.52
CA ILE A 341 19.79 6.29 -8.32
C ILE A 341 19.33 6.19 -6.87
N SER A 342 18.04 5.87 -6.68
CA SER A 342 17.43 5.66 -5.38
C SER A 342 17.14 4.17 -5.18
N LEU A 343 17.60 3.63 -4.04
CA LEU A 343 17.43 2.23 -3.66
C LEU A 343 16.59 2.13 -2.38
N PRO A 344 15.28 2.28 -2.44
CA PRO A 344 14.42 2.08 -1.28
C PRO A 344 14.39 0.59 -0.89
N SER A 345 14.01 0.31 0.36
CA SER A 345 13.83 -1.05 0.87
C SER A 345 15.10 -1.92 0.87
N LEU A 346 16.28 -1.30 0.99
CA LEU A 346 17.52 -2.05 1.23
C LEU A 346 17.54 -2.61 2.65
N ARG A 347 17.99 -3.85 2.78
CA ARG A 347 18.28 -4.47 4.07
C ARG A 347 19.75 -4.24 4.44
N ILE A 348 20.05 -4.31 5.73
CA ILE A 348 21.40 -4.08 6.30
C ILE A 348 22.35 -5.27 6.05
N ASP A 349 22.26 -5.98 4.98
CA ASP A 349 23.20 -7.09 4.71
C ASP A 349 24.43 -6.54 3.97
N ALA A 350 25.58 -7.13 4.16
CA ALA A 350 26.89 -6.66 3.67
C ALA A 350 26.94 -6.32 2.16
N PHE A 351 26.09 -6.94 1.37
CA PHE A 351 25.99 -6.70 -0.08
C PHE A 351 25.46 -5.31 -0.44
N ALA A 352 24.49 -4.79 0.33
CA ALA A 352 23.89 -3.49 0.06
C ALA A 352 24.89 -2.34 0.14
N LEU A 353 25.95 -2.48 0.92
CA LEU A 353 26.93 -1.44 1.20
C LEU A 353 27.92 -1.22 0.06
N ASP A 354 28.36 -2.28 -0.65
CA ASP A 354 29.19 -2.15 -1.86
C ASP A 354 28.41 -1.43 -2.97
N VAL A 355 27.12 -1.77 -3.13
CA VAL A 355 26.23 -1.11 -4.08
C VAL A 355 25.98 0.34 -3.67
N MET A 356 25.72 0.60 -2.39
CA MET A 356 25.48 1.96 -1.88
C MET A 356 26.69 2.88 -2.02
N SER A 357 27.91 2.39 -1.80
CA SER A 357 29.11 3.19 -1.94
C SER A 357 29.29 3.72 -3.37
N LYS A 358 28.88 2.93 -4.38
CA LYS A 358 28.94 3.31 -5.79
C LYS A 358 27.83 4.31 -6.20
N VAL A 359 26.66 4.21 -5.58
CA VAL A 359 25.51 5.11 -5.89
C VAL A 359 25.70 6.50 -5.29
N GLN A 360 26.57 6.66 -4.29
CA GLN A 360 26.64 7.86 -3.45
C GLN A 360 27.53 8.99 -3.94
N ASP A 361 28.25 8.81 -5.01
CA ASP A 361 29.04 9.91 -5.58
C ASP A 361 28.18 11.10 -6.04
N VAL A 362 26.83 10.92 -6.12
CA VAL A 362 25.90 11.95 -6.62
C VAL A 362 25.12 12.66 -5.51
N LYS A 363 24.60 11.96 -4.49
CA LYS A 363 23.87 12.59 -3.36
C LYS A 363 23.77 11.68 -2.12
N LYS A 364 24.26 12.14 -0.96
CA LYS A 364 24.11 11.40 0.31
C LYS A 364 22.69 11.52 0.85
N SER A 365 21.92 10.41 0.80
CA SER A 365 20.63 10.29 1.49
C SER A 365 20.83 9.76 2.93
N SER A 366 19.85 10.01 3.82
CA SER A 366 19.86 9.42 5.16
C SER A 366 19.70 7.90 5.08
N LEU A 367 20.51 7.17 5.85
CA LEU A 367 20.43 5.72 5.94
C LEU A 367 19.26 5.30 6.83
N THR A 368 18.40 4.43 6.33
CA THR A 368 17.21 3.96 7.06
C THR A 368 17.27 2.45 7.25
N PHE A 369 17.07 2.01 8.48
CA PHE A 369 16.99 0.61 8.84
C PHE A 369 15.67 0.33 9.58
N ALA A 370 15.12 -0.85 9.36
CA ALA A 370 13.91 -1.30 10.02
C ALA A 370 14.15 -2.62 10.79
N PRO A 371 14.76 -2.58 12.00
CA PRO A 371 14.89 -3.75 12.84
C PRO A 371 13.52 -4.28 13.31
N GLU A 372 12.51 -3.42 13.40
CA GLU A 372 11.13 -3.61 13.84
C GLU A 372 10.96 -3.96 15.32
N ALA A 373 11.95 -4.61 15.94
CA ALA A 373 11.95 -4.97 17.35
C ALA A 373 13.32 -4.75 18.01
N GLY A 374 13.33 -4.33 19.28
CA GLY A 374 14.53 -3.99 20.02
C GLY A 374 15.38 -5.20 20.39
N SER A 375 14.76 -6.32 20.76
CA SER A 375 15.46 -7.53 21.19
C SER A 375 15.57 -8.57 20.08
N GLN A 376 16.59 -9.45 20.18
CA GLN A 376 16.72 -10.59 19.26
C GLN A 376 15.56 -11.57 19.42
N ARG A 377 15.08 -11.78 20.64
CA ARG A 377 13.92 -12.60 20.94
C ARG A 377 12.71 -12.14 20.14
N LEU A 378 12.36 -10.87 20.25
CA LEU A 378 11.18 -10.33 19.58
C LEU A 378 11.37 -10.26 18.05
N ARG A 379 12.60 -10.03 17.55
CA ARG A 379 12.91 -10.20 16.11
C ARG A 379 12.67 -11.62 15.60
N ASN A 380 12.93 -12.64 16.44
CA ASN A 380 12.61 -14.03 16.12
C ASN A 380 11.08 -14.28 16.12
N VAL A 381 10.36 -13.74 17.09
CA VAL A 381 8.88 -13.79 17.15
C VAL A 381 8.26 -13.27 15.85
N ILE A 382 8.70 -12.11 15.38
CA ILE A 382 8.19 -11.49 14.16
C ILE A 382 8.82 -12.05 12.87
N ASN A 383 9.75 -13.01 13.00
CA ASN A 383 10.51 -13.61 11.89
C ASN A 383 11.20 -12.59 10.98
N LYS A 384 11.81 -11.56 11.58
CA LYS A 384 12.49 -10.49 10.80
C LYS A 384 13.76 -10.98 10.11
N GLY A 385 14.41 -12.02 10.64
CA GLY A 385 15.62 -12.62 10.06
C GLY A 385 16.81 -11.67 10.03
N LEU A 386 16.92 -10.78 11.04
CA LEU A 386 18.06 -9.89 11.28
C LEU A 386 18.62 -10.16 12.67
N THR A 387 19.94 -10.31 12.75
CA THR A 387 20.65 -10.38 14.05
C THR A 387 21.12 -8.98 14.47
N GLU A 388 21.39 -8.81 15.76
CA GLU A 388 22.01 -7.58 16.27
C GLU A 388 23.35 -7.33 15.59
N GLU A 389 24.16 -8.39 15.39
CA GLU A 389 25.44 -8.32 14.69
C GLU A 389 25.29 -7.78 13.25
N ASN A 390 24.29 -8.26 12.49
CA ASN A 390 24.02 -7.72 11.15
C ASN A 390 23.71 -6.23 11.18
N ILE A 391 22.93 -5.77 12.18
CA ILE A 391 22.54 -4.37 12.31
C ILE A 391 23.77 -3.51 12.65
N LEU A 392 24.58 -3.92 13.61
CA LEU A 392 25.78 -3.18 14.04
C LEU A 392 26.84 -3.15 12.93
N HIS A 393 27.07 -4.29 12.28
CA HIS A 393 27.99 -4.38 11.14
C HIS A 393 27.56 -3.43 10.00
N GLY A 394 26.28 -3.47 9.62
CA GLY A 394 25.76 -2.60 8.58
C GLY A 394 25.86 -1.11 8.93
N ALA A 395 25.57 -0.75 10.17
CA ALA A 395 25.75 0.62 10.66
C ALA A 395 27.23 1.05 10.64
N GLY A 396 28.13 0.18 11.10
CA GLY A 396 29.58 0.43 11.11
C GLY A 396 30.15 0.69 9.73
N GLU A 397 29.83 -0.17 8.76
CA GLU A 397 30.25 0.02 7.36
C GLU A 397 29.72 1.33 6.78
N ALA A 398 28.46 1.65 7.05
CA ALA A 398 27.89 2.94 6.63
C ALA A 398 28.66 4.13 7.23
N PHE A 399 29.00 4.07 8.51
CA PHE A 399 29.78 5.11 9.17
C PHE A 399 31.19 5.25 8.57
N LYS A 400 31.86 4.14 8.23
CA LYS A 400 33.13 4.14 7.48
C LYS A 400 32.97 4.80 6.10
N GLY A 401 31.82 4.61 5.46
CA GLY A 401 31.45 5.26 4.20
C GLY A 401 31.13 6.76 4.31
N GLY A 402 31.23 7.32 5.54
CA GLY A 402 31.08 8.76 5.78
C GLY A 402 29.69 9.23 6.20
N TRP A 403 28.75 8.31 6.49
CA TRP A 403 27.51 8.67 7.16
C TRP A 403 27.73 8.99 8.63
N ASN A 404 26.92 9.87 9.16
CA ASN A 404 26.85 10.14 10.60
C ASN A 404 25.41 10.19 11.10
N GLN A 405 24.43 9.87 10.22
CA GLN A 405 23.01 9.86 10.56
C GLN A 405 22.36 8.55 10.12
N VAL A 406 21.62 7.93 11.06
CA VAL A 406 20.85 6.69 10.84
C VAL A 406 19.43 6.88 11.35
N LYS A 407 18.45 6.41 10.59
CA LYS A 407 17.04 6.28 11.02
C LYS A 407 16.73 4.82 11.32
N LEU A 408 16.07 4.58 12.44
CA LEU A 408 15.65 3.25 12.89
C LEU A 408 14.15 3.23 13.07
N TYR A 409 13.49 2.23 12.45
CA TYR A 409 12.05 2.01 12.62
C TYR A 409 11.80 0.77 13.47
N PHE A 410 10.86 0.91 14.42
CA PHE A 410 10.40 -0.16 15.30
C PHE A 410 8.89 -0.13 15.42
N MET A 411 8.33 -1.25 15.88
CA MET A 411 6.93 -1.37 16.29
C MET A 411 6.82 -1.65 17.77
N LEU A 412 5.80 -1.07 18.42
CA LEU A 412 5.39 -1.36 19.80
C LEU A 412 4.03 -2.06 19.80
N GLY A 413 3.78 -2.89 20.79
CA GLY A 413 2.54 -3.66 20.89
C GLY A 413 2.54 -4.95 20.08
N LEU A 414 3.70 -5.46 19.70
CA LEU A 414 3.84 -6.75 19.02
C LEU A 414 3.39 -7.91 19.92
N PRO A 415 2.88 -9.02 19.35
CA PRO A 415 2.56 -10.20 20.13
C PRO A 415 3.74 -10.68 20.96
N THR A 416 3.49 -11.02 22.23
CA THR A 416 4.48 -11.47 23.25
C THR A 416 5.51 -10.43 23.68
N GLU A 417 5.37 -9.15 23.29
CA GLU A 417 6.29 -8.07 23.68
C GLU A 417 6.35 -7.91 25.20
N THR A 418 7.56 -7.79 25.72
CA THR A 418 7.85 -7.54 27.13
C THR A 418 8.51 -6.16 27.32
N GLU A 419 8.61 -5.69 28.57
CA GLU A 419 9.29 -4.44 28.89
C GLU A 419 10.77 -4.47 28.46
N ASP A 420 11.44 -5.62 28.61
CA ASP A 420 12.84 -5.79 28.19
C ASP A 420 12.99 -5.66 26.66
N ASP A 421 12.02 -6.12 25.88
CA ASP A 421 12.01 -5.92 24.42
C ASP A 421 11.91 -4.44 24.05
N MET A 422 11.07 -3.68 24.76
CA MET A 422 10.93 -2.24 24.55
C MET A 422 12.22 -1.50 24.94
N LYS A 423 12.80 -1.81 26.10
CA LYS A 423 14.11 -1.28 26.52
C LYS A 423 15.23 -1.63 25.52
N GLY A 424 15.15 -2.81 24.89
CA GLY A 424 16.06 -3.24 23.84
C GLY A 424 16.16 -2.27 22.67
N ILE A 425 15.11 -1.47 22.38
CA ILE A 425 15.15 -0.41 21.35
C ILE A 425 16.20 0.66 21.72
N ALA A 426 16.19 1.11 22.98
CA ALA A 426 17.13 2.10 23.47
C ALA A 426 18.56 1.54 23.50
N HIS A 427 18.72 0.29 23.93
CA HIS A 427 20.03 -0.38 23.98
C HIS A 427 20.62 -0.56 22.57
N LEU A 428 19.81 -0.96 21.58
CA LEU A 428 20.27 -1.09 20.20
C LEU A 428 20.68 0.27 19.61
N ALA A 429 19.91 1.32 19.85
CA ALA A 429 20.25 2.68 19.43
C ALA A 429 21.55 3.18 20.07
N GLN A 430 21.78 2.87 21.34
CA GLN A 430 23.02 3.15 22.06
C GLN A 430 24.22 2.44 21.42
N LYS A 431 24.12 1.12 21.17
CA LYS A 431 25.18 0.34 20.52
C LYS A 431 25.53 0.88 19.12
N ILE A 432 24.52 1.29 18.36
CA ILE A 432 24.77 1.92 17.05
C ILE A 432 25.52 3.24 17.19
N ALA A 433 25.19 4.05 18.21
CA ALA A 433 25.94 5.28 18.48
C ALA A 433 27.38 5.00 18.92
N GLU A 434 27.62 3.95 19.73
CA GLU A 434 28.95 3.49 20.13
C GLU A 434 29.75 3.03 18.91
N THR A 435 29.17 2.21 18.03
CA THR A 435 29.80 1.72 16.79
C THR A 435 30.37 2.86 15.95
N TYR A 436 29.70 4.02 15.87
CA TYR A 436 30.23 5.19 15.16
C TYR A 436 31.57 5.66 15.77
N TYR A 437 31.66 5.73 17.09
CA TYR A 437 32.85 6.22 17.77
C TYR A 437 33.99 5.19 17.82
N GLU A 438 33.66 3.90 17.70
CA GLU A 438 34.64 2.80 17.63
C GLU A 438 35.21 2.64 16.22
N GLU A 439 34.35 2.67 15.18
CA GLU A 439 34.73 2.35 13.81
C GLU A 439 35.27 3.55 13.02
N VAL A 440 34.92 4.79 13.41
CA VAL A 440 35.33 6.01 12.69
C VAL A 440 36.41 6.74 13.49
N PRO A 441 37.65 6.80 12.99
CA PRO A 441 38.75 7.58 13.61
C PRO A 441 38.34 9.05 13.81
N LYS A 442 38.78 9.65 14.91
CA LYS A 442 38.38 11.01 15.32
C LYS A 442 38.58 12.05 14.21
N GLU A 443 39.67 11.94 13.48
CA GLU A 443 40.06 12.85 12.38
C GLU A 443 39.19 12.69 11.12
N LYS A 444 38.50 11.56 10.98
CA LYS A 444 37.61 11.26 9.84
C LYS A 444 36.12 11.51 10.16
N ARG A 445 35.79 11.89 11.42
CA ARG A 445 34.41 12.08 11.84
C ARG A 445 33.80 13.34 11.20
N ASN A 446 32.71 13.18 10.50
CA ASN A 446 31.91 14.28 9.98
C ASN A 446 30.86 14.71 11.02
N GLY A 447 31.33 15.30 12.13
CA GLY A 447 30.47 15.73 13.23
C GLY A 447 30.11 14.61 14.21
N LYS A 448 29.02 14.81 14.96
CA LYS A 448 28.47 13.84 15.93
C LYS A 448 27.53 12.87 15.24
N VAL A 449 27.50 11.63 15.72
CA VAL A 449 26.50 10.67 15.27
C VAL A 449 25.09 11.13 15.67
N GLN A 450 24.11 10.85 14.81
CA GLN A 450 22.70 11.08 15.05
C GLN A 450 21.91 9.80 14.75
N VAL A 451 21.27 9.25 15.77
CA VAL A 451 20.40 8.07 15.65
C VAL A 451 18.95 8.51 15.86
N ASN A 452 18.14 8.50 14.79
CA ASN A 452 16.74 8.85 14.85
C ASN A 452 15.92 7.57 15.00
N VAL A 453 15.30 7.37 16.15
CA VAL A 453 14.44 6.25 16.46
C VAL A 453 12.99 6.68 16.28
N SER A 454 12.23 5.96 15.46
CA SER A 454 10.80 6.16 15.28
C SER A 454 10.07 4.85 15.57
N THR A 455 9.03 4.91 16.40
CA THR A 455 8.17 3.77 16.66
C THR A 455 6.77 4.02 16.10
N SER A 456 6.22 3.01 15.44
CA SER A 456 4.80 2.89 15.13
C SER A 456 4.17 1.88 16.09
N PHE A 457 2.85 1.82 16.11
CA PHE A 457 2.13 0.82 16.89
C PHE A 457 1.62 -0.29 15.98
N PHE A 458 1.65 -1.51 16.50
CA PHE A 458 1.31 -2.70 15.73
C PHE A 458 -0.18 -2.78 15.42
N VAL A 459 -0.51 -2.99 14.15
CA VAL A 459 -1.85 -3.30 13.65
C VAL A 459 -1.85 -4.70 13.05
N PRO A 460 -2.66 -5.64 13.55
CA PRO A 460 -2.81 -6.96 12.95
C PRO A 460 -3.52 -6.85 11.60
N LYS A 461 -2.83 -7.08 10.50
CA LYS A 461 -3.40 -6.99 9.14
C LYS A 461 -3.95 -8.34 8.66
N PRO A 462 -5.00 -8.34 7.80
CA PRO A 462 -5.52 -9.53 7.15
C PRO A 462 -4.45 -10.34 6.42
N PHE A 463 -4.62 -11.65 6.35
CA PHE A 463 -3.71 -12.60 5.70
C PHE A 463 -2.29 -12.64 6.27
N THR A 464 -2.07 -12.15 7.48
CA THR A 464 -0.80 -12.32 8.20
C THR A 464 -0.91 -13.39 9.27
N PRO A 465 0.21 -14.03 9.68
CA PRO A 465 0.22 -14.88 10.86
C PRO A 465 -0.33 -14.20 12.12
N PHE A 466 -0.21 -12.88 12.22
CA PHE A 466 -0.66 -12.08 13.35
C PHE A 466 -2.10 -11.56 13.23
N GLN A 467 -2.86 -11.96 12.21
CA GLN A 467 -4.25 -11.50 12.01
C GLN A 467 -5.20 -11.82 13.17
N TRP A 468 -4.86 -12.78 14.01
CA TRP A 468 -5.65 -13.14 15.21
C TRP A 468 -5.29 -12.37 16.46
N ALA A 469 -4.13 -11.69 16.49
CA ALA A 469 -3.68 -10.91 17.64
C ALA A 469 -4.63 -9.75 17.96
N GLY A 470 -4.77 -9.42 19.25
CA GLY A 470 -5.38 -8.19 19.69
C GLY A 470 -4.41 -7.01 19.59
N MET A 471 -4.96 -5.81 19.63
CA MET A 471 -4.21 -4.56 19.80
C MET A 471 -4.24 -4.11 21.26
N TYR A 472 -3.71 -2.94 21.52
CA TYR A 472 -3.74 -2.28 22.83
C TYR A 472 -4.61 -1.03 22.79
N ARG A 473 -5.00 -0.52 23.96
CA ARG A 473 -5.68 0.77 24.09
C ARG A 473 -4.70 1.93 23.84
N GLU A 474 -5.24 3.11 23.62
CA GLU A 474 -4.47 4.34 23.44
C GLU A 474 -3.50 4.58 24.60
N GLU A 475 -4.00 4.44 25.85
CA GLU A 475 -3.20 4.63 27.06
C GLU A 475 -2.03 3.65 27.15
N ASP A 476 -2.27 2.38 26.81
CA ASP A 476 -1.25 1.33 26.82
C ASP A 476 -0.15 1.62 25.79
N PHE A 477 -0.51 2.07 24.59
CA PHE A 477 0.46 2.46 23.56
C PHE A 477 1.33 3.64 24.02
N VAL A 478 0.71 4.65 24.64
CA VAL A 478 1.44 5.80 25.20
C VAL A 478 2.40 5.35 26.31
N GLU A 479 1.98 4.46 27.21
CA GLU A 479 2.86 3.93 28.27
C GLU A 479 4.04 3.14 27.70
N LYS A 480 3.81 2.31 26.67
CA LYS A 480 4.88 1.61 25.96
C LYS A 480 5.92 2.58 25.36
N ALA A 481 5.45 3.64 24.70
CA ALA A 481 6.34 4.67 24.15
C ALA A 481 7.13 5.42 25.25
N LYS A 482 6.51 5.66 26.41
CA LYS A 482 7.18 6.28 27.56
C LYS A 482 8.28 5.38 28.14
N VAL A 483 8.09 4.05 28.17
CA VAL A 483 9.15 3.10 28.60
C VAL A 483 10.37 3.27 27.71
N VAL A 484 10.22 3.24 26.40
CA VAL A 484 11.32 3.45 25.44
C VAL A 484 12.00 4.82 25.66
N LYS A 485 11.19 5.89 25.80
CA LYS A 485 11.70 7.26 26.03
C LYS A 485 12.50 7.38 27.31
N SER A 486 12.03 6.75 28.39
CA SER A 486 12.71 6.74 29.68
C SER A 486 14.05 6.02 29.61
N GLU A 487 14.07 4.85 28.95
CA GLU A 487 15.28 4.06 28.77
C GLU A 487 16.31 4.76 27.87
N ILE A 488 15.90 5.44 26.80
CA ILE A 488 16.80 6.26 25.97
C ILE A 488 17.47 7.36 26.81
N ARG A 489 16.73 8.00 27.73
CA ARG A 489 17.27 9.04 28.62
C ARG A 489 18.30 8.52 29.60
N ALA A 490 18.27 7.23 29.91
CA ALA A 490 19.24 6.56 30.78
C ALA A 490 20.54 6.19 30.03
N GLN A 491 20.55 6.23 28.69
CA GLN A 491 21.72 5.81 27.90
C GLN A 491 22.84 6.87 27.89
N LEU A 492 24.10 6.42 27.77
CA LEU A 492 25.28 7.27 27.75
C LEU A 492 25.24 8.28 26.59
N ASN A 493 24.87 7.84 25.39
CA ASN A 493 24.81 8.67 24.20
C ASN A 493 23.42 9.27 23.94
N GLN A 494 22.58 9.47 24.98
CA GLN A 494 21.21 9.97 24.86
C GLN A 494 21.08 11.24 24.01
N ARG A 495 22.09 12.13 24.02
CA ARG A 495 22.09 13.37 23.22
C ARG A 495 22.23 13.16 21.73
N SER A 496 22.67 11.97 21.31
CA SER A 496 22.80 11.55 19.93
C SER A 496 21.56 10.78 19.45
N ILE A 497 20.65 10.40 20.35
CA ILE A 497 19.45 9.61 20.05
C ILE A 497 18.22 10.52 20.11
N ARG A 498 17.52 10.66 18.98
CA ARG A 498 16.23 11.33 18.90
C ARG A 498 15.14 10.28 18.83
N TYR A 499 14.05 10.46 19.58
CA TYR A 499 12.94 9.53 19.63
C TYR A 499 11.61 10.21 19.32
N SER A 500 10.84 9.60 18.45
CA SER A 500 9.46 9.96 18.11
C SER A 500 8.60 8.72 17.97
N TRP A 501 7.27 8.87 18.13
CA TRP A 501 6.29 7.82 17.89
C TRP A 501 5.08 8.38 17.15
N HIS A 502 4.32 7.49 16.49
CA HIS A 502 3.09 7.84 15.80
C HIS A 502 1.94 8.04 16.79
N GLU A 503 0.90 8.75 16.36
CA GLU A 503 -0.27 8.98 17.20
C GLU A 503 -1.07 7.67 17.39
N PRO A 504 -1.40 7.31 18.67
CA PRO A 504 -2.09 6.06 18.97
C PRO A 504 -3.51 5.97 18.40
N ASP A 505 -4.25 7.09 18.39
CA ASP A 505 -5.64 7.17 17.92
C ASP A 505 -5.75 6.87 16.42
N VAL A 506 -4.79 7.35 15.60
CA VAL A 506 -4.66 6.98 14.17
C VAL A 506 -4.49 5.46 14.04
N THR A 507 -3.64 4.85 14.87
CA THR A 507 -3.39 3.40 14.85
C THR A 507 -4.64 2.60 15.22
N ILE A 508 -5.41 3.06 16.22
CA ILE A 508 -6.63 2.38 16.65
C ILE A 508 -7.68 2.45 15.55
N LEU A 509 -7.86 3.61 14.92
CA LEU A 509 -8.76 3.74 13.80
C LEU A 509 -8.32 2.86 12.60
N GLU A 510 -7.05 2.86 12.26
CA GLU A 510 -6.50 1.97 11.24
C GLU A 510 -6.81 0.50 11.55
N GLY A 511 -6.65 0.10 12.82
CA GLY A 511 -6.98 -1.24 13.28
C GLY A 511 -8.46 -1.59 13.10
N PHE A 512 -9.36 -0.67 13.42
CA PHE A 512 -10.79 -0.83 13.17
C PHE A 512 -11.11 -1.00 11.69
N LEU A 513 -10.57 -0.15 10.84
CA LEU A 513 -10.80 -0.18 9.39
C LEU A 513 -10.19 -1.41 8.74
N ALA A 514 -8.98 -1.81 9.13
CA ALA A 514 -8.29 -2.97 8.55
C ALA A 514 -8.91 -4.32 8.96
N ARG A 515 -9.48 -4.41 10.16
CA ARG A 515 -9.99 -5.65 10.77
C ARG A 515 -11.51 -5.76 10.78
N GLY A 516 -12.18 -4.71 10.31
CA GLY A 516 -13.63 -4.57 10.32
C GLY A 516 -14.36 -5.56 9.42
N ASP A 517 -15.65 -5.65 9.63
CA ASP A 517 -16.60 -6.36 8.77
C ASP A 517 -17.58 -5.38 8.11
N ARG A 518 -18.57 -5.89 7.37
CA ARG A 518 -19.54 -5.10 6.61
C ARG A 518 -20.31 -4.06 7.46
N ARG A 519 -20.49 -4.31 8.75
CA ARG A 519 -21.17 -3.39 9.68
C ARG A 519 -20.37 -2.10 9.92
N CYS A 520 -19.07 -2.09 9.60
CA CYS A 520 -18.25 -0.89 9.74
C CYS A 520 -18.63 0.20 8.75
N SER A 521 -19.26 -0.14 7.61
CA SER A 521 -19.69 0.83 6.60
C SER A 521 -20.59 1.94 7.19
N LYS A 522 -21.48 1.60 8.13
CA LYS A 522 -22.34 2.59 8.79
C LYS A 522 -21.56 3.62 9.62
N VAL A 523 -20.45 3.20 10.24
CA VAL A 523 -19.59 4.11 11.03
C VAL A 523 -18.81 5.04 10.09
N ILE A 524 -18.25 4.48 9.00
CA ILE A 524 -17.50 5.24 7.99
C ILE A 524 -18.43 6.28 7.34
N LEU A 525 -19.65 5.88 6.99
CA LEU A 525 -20.64 6.79 6.43
C LEU A 525 -20.96 7.92 7.42
N ARG A 526 -21.20 7.56 8.70
CA ARG A 526 -21.52 8.55 9.73
C ARG A 526 -20.38 9.52 10.00
N ALA A 527 -19.13 9.02 10.02
CA ALA A 527 -17.95 9.87 10.17
C ALA A 527 -17.82 10.85 8.99
N TYR A 528 -18.02 10.36 7.75
CA TYR A 528 -18.05 11.21 6.57
C TYR A 528 -19.14 12.30 6.63
N GLU A 529 -20.39 11.95 7.00
CA GLU A 529 -21.48 12.90 7.20
C GLU A 529 -21.17 13.98 8.23
N LYS A 530 -20.32 13.68 9.20
CA LYS A 530 -19.83 14.62 10.23
C LYS A 530 -18.60 15.42 9.78
N GLY A 531 -18.11 15.19 8.58
CA GLY A 531 -17.02 15.95 7.97
C GLY A 531 -15.64 15.29 8.02
N ALA A 532 -15.54 14.00 8.38
CA ALA A 532 -14.27 13.28 8.31
C ALA A 532 -13.87 13.09 6.83
N ILE A 533 -12.76 13.70 6.45
CA ILE A 533 -12.06 13.52 5.18
C ILE A 533 -10.58 13.68 5.41
N TYR A 534 -9.75 13.05 4.58
CA TYR A 534 -8.28 13.12 4.71
C TYR A 534 -7.76 12.64 6.08
N ASP A 535 -8.33 11.55 6.61
CA ASP A 535 -7.93 10.98 7.90
C ASP A 535 -6.47 10.49 7.93
N ALA A 536 -5.84 10.29 6.77
CA ALA A 536 -4.41 10.00 6.66
C ALA A 536 -3.50 11.24 6.87
N TRP A 537 -4.07 12.45 6.96
CA TRP A 537 -3.35 13.71 7.08
C TRP A 537 -3.57 14.31 8.48
N SER A 538 -2.48 14.51 9.22
CA SER A 538 -2.53 14.95 10.62
C SER A 538 -3.24 16.29 10.82
N GLU A 539 -3.20 17.17 9.85
CA GLU A 539 -3.89 18.48 9.88
C GLU A 539 -5.41 18.38 9.68
N SER A 540 -5.91 17.25 9.18
CA SER A 540 -7.33 17.03 8.90
C SER A 540 -7.97 16.01 9.84
N PHE A 541 -7.15 15.15 10.44
CA PHE A 541 -7.61 14.07 11.29
C PHE A 541 -8.22 14.58 12.60
N ASP A 542 -9.48 14.25 12.85
CA ASP A 542 -10.16 14.52 14.11
C ASP A 542 -10.81 13.25 14.67
N TYR A 543 -10.14 12.65 15.65
CA TYR A 543 -10.63 11.41 16.27
C TYR A 543 -11.94 11.57 17.04
N ASN A 544 -12.35 12.80 17.42
CA ASN A 544 -13.62 13.01 18.11
C ASN A 544 -14.80 12.74 17.17
N ILE A 545 -14.69 13.07 15.88
CA ILE A 545 -15.72 12.73 14.89
C ILE A 545 -15.94 11.21 14.86
N TRP A 546 -14.88 10.43 14.92
CA TRP A 546 -14.95 8.97 14.94
C TRP A 546 -15.55 8.45 16.25
N LYS A 547 -15.15 8.97 17.42
CA LYS A 547 -15.72 8.60 18.72
C LYS A 547 -17.24 8.82 18.76
N GLU A 548 -17.70 9.98 18.29
CA GLU A 548 -19.12 10.28 18.16
C GLU A 548 -19.83 9.33 17.20
N SER A 549 -19.20 9.02 16.05
CA SER A 549 -19.76 8.10 15.04
C SER A 549 -19.90 6.68 15.58
N PHE A 550 -18.93 6.18 16.37
CA PHE A 550 -19.04 4.90 17.09
C PHE A 550 -20.22 4.90 18.05
N ALA A 551 -20.37 5.96 18.84
CA ALA A 551 -21.46 6.08 19.82
C ALA A 551 -22.83 6.12 19.12
N GLU A 552 -23.00 6.96 18.10
CA GLU A 552 -24.26 7.13 17.38
C GLU A 552 -24.69 5.88 16.59
N THR A 553 -23.72 5.09 16.11
CA THR A 553 -23.98 3.83 15.39
C THR A 553 -24.04 2.61 16.31
N ASN A 554 -23.89 2.81 17.62
CA ASN A 554 -23.80 1.73 18.62
C ASN A 554 -22.79 0.65 18.20
N THR A 555 -21.56 1.08 17.85
CA THR A 555 -20.48 0.19 17.42
C THR A 555 -19.39 0.13 18.48
N ASP A 556 -19.10 -1.07 18.95
CA ASP A 556 -17.99 -1.32 19.87
C ASP A 556 -16.68 -1.48 19.11
N ILE A 557 -15.82 -0.46 19.19
CA ILE A 557 -14.49 -0.48 18.54
C ILE A 557 -13.59 -1.57 19.15
N ASP A 558 -13.73 -1.84 20.46
CA ASP A 558 -12.91 -2.82 21.18
C ASP A 558 -13.13 -4.24 20.64
N PHE A 559 -14.34 -4.54 20.16
CA PHE A 559 -14.66 -5.81 19.50
C PHE A 559 -13.75 -6.06 18.30
N TYR A 560 -13.42 -5.04 17.52
CA TYR A 560 -12.59 -5.15 16.31
C TYR A 560 -11.10 -5.06 16.62
N THR A 561 -10.70 -4.24 17.58
CA THR A 561 -9.29 -3.89 17.83
C THR A 561 -8.63 -4.71 18.92
N LEU A 562 -9.22 -4.77 20.13
CA LEU A 562 -8.56 -5.33 21.31
C LEU A 562 -8.64 -6.86 21.39
N ARG A 563 -9.69 -7.43 20.83
CA ARG A 563 -9.97 -8.86 20.98
C ARG A 563 -8.95 -9.72 20.22
N GLU A 564 -8.29 -10.66 20.89
CA GLU A 564 -7.64 -11.79 20.23
C GLU A 564 -8.73 -12.69 19.64
N ARG A 565 -8.60 -13.02 18.35
CA ARG A 565 -9.56 -13.84 17.62
C ARG A 565 -9.16 -15.31 17.67
N SER A 566 -10.16 -16.21 17.77
CA SER A 566 -9.91 -17.64 17.64
C SER A 566 -9.47 -17.98 16.21
N THR A 567 -8.58 -18.95 16.07
CA THR A 567 -8.20 -19.50 14.77
C THR A 567 -9.34 -20.23 14.05
N ASP A 568 -10.38 -20.65 14.79
CA ASP A 568 -11.58 -21.29 14.28
C ASP A 568 -12.67 -20.28 13.87
N GLU A 569 -12.50 -19.01 14.21
CA GLU A 569 -13.44 -17.95 13.83
C GLU A 569 -13.41 -17.72 12.32
N ILE A 570 -14.59 -17.46 11.74
CA ILE A 570 -14.69 -16.97 10.36
C ILE A 570 -14.34 -15.50 10.35
N LEU A 571 -13.24 -15.16 9.69
CA LEU A 571 -12.79 -13.77 9.57
C LEU A 571 -13.46 -13.10 8.36
N PRO A 572 -13.64 -11.77 8.37
CA PRO A 572 -14.30 -11.03 7.29
C PRO A 572 -13.70 -11.26 5.89
N TRP A 573 -12.45 -11.66 5.81
CA TRP A 573 -11.70 -11.91 4.56
C TRP A 573 -11.52 -13.39 4.24
N ASP A 574 -12.06 -14.35 5.02
CA ASP A 574 -11.84 -15.80 4.82
C ASP A 574 -12.46 -16.33 3.52
N PHE A 575 -13.38 -15.58 2.88
CA PHE A 575 -13.94 -15.91 1.57
C PHE A 575 -12.97 -15.61 0.41
N ILE A 576 -11.89 -14.84 0.66
CA ILE A 576 -10.86 -14.55 -0.33
C ILE A 576 -9.75 -15.61 -0.23
N ASP A 577 -9.38 -16.18 -1.35
CA ASP A 577 -8.20 -17.01 -1.46
C ASP A 577 -7.01 -16.20 -1.97
N ALA A 578 -6.22 -15.68 -1.03
CA ALA A 578 -5.03 -14.85 -1.32
C ALA A 578 -3.79 -15.68 -1.75
N GLY A 579 -3.92 -16.99 -1.92
CA GLY A 579 -2.79 -17.85 -2.28
C GLY A 579 -1.96 -18.34 -1.09
N VAL A 580 -2.19 -17.78 0.10
CA VAL A 580 -1.58 -18.22 1.35
C VAL A 580 -2.64 -18.94 2.17
N THR A 581 -2.36 -20.20 2.56
CA THR A 581 -3.35 -21.04 3.25
C THR A 581 -3.51 -20.63 4.71
N LYS A 582 -4.75 -20.70 5.24
CA LYS A 582 -5.04 -20.47 6.67
C LYS A 582 -4.21 -21.42 7.55
N LYS A 583 -4.01 -22.67 7.13
CA LYS A 583 -3.16 -23.66 7.83
C LYS A 583 -1.72 -23.16 8.00
N PHE A 584 -1.13 -22.55 6.96
CA PHE A 584 0.21 -21.97 7.04
C PHE A 584 0.25 -20.79 8.00
N LEU A 585 -0.74 -19.89 7.93
CA LEU A 585 -0.81 -18.73 8.82
C LEU A 585 -0.93 -19.16 10.29
N ILE A 586 -1.75 -20.17 10.60
CA ILE A 586 -1.87 -20.76 11.94
C ILE A 586 -0.53 -21.38 12.37
N HIS A 587 0.12 -22.14 11.49
CA HIS A 587 1.44 -22.70 11.79
C HIS A 587 2.44 -21.60 12.18
N GLU A 588 2.53 -20.54 11.40
CA GLU A 588 3.44 -19.42 11.67
C GLU A 588 3.06 -18.63 12.94
N TRP A 589 1.76 -18.54 13.27
CA TRP A 589 1.29 -17.98 14.53
C TRP A 589 1.81 -18.79 15.74
N GLU A 590 1.75 -20.13 15.65
CA GLU A 590 2.29 -21.01 16.69
C GLU A 590 3.83 -21.01 16.74
N GLN A 591 4.52 -20.86 15.59
CA GLN A 591 5.97 -20.69 15.57
C GLN A 591 6.40 -19.37 16.23
N ALA A 592 5.61 -18.29 16.06
CA ALA A 592 5.85 -17.02 16.74
C ALA A 592 5.83 -17.16 18.26
N LYS A 593 4.81 -17.84 18.81
CA LYS A 593 4.70 -18.11 20.26
C LYS A 593 5.87 -18.94 20.80
N LYS A 594 6.52 -19.74 19.95
CA LYS A 594 7.72 -20.54 20.26
C LYS A 594 9.03 -19.83 19.96
N GLU A 595 8.97 -18.57 19.48
CA GLU A 595 10.14 -17.78 19.10
C GLU A 595 11.00 -18.42 17.99
N THR A 596 10.41 -19.36 17.23
CA THR A 596 11.10 -20.13 16.20
C THR A 596 11.13 -19.36 14.88
N VAL A 597 12.30 -19.31 14.26
CA VAL A 597 12.52 -18.63 12.98
C VAL A 597 12.20 -19.59 11.82
N THR A 598 11.48 -19.08 10.82
CA THR A 598 11.20 -19.76 9.56
C THR A 598 12.14 -19.24 8.47
N PRO A 599 12.86 -20.13 7.74
CA PRO A 599 13.77 -19.72 6.66
C PRO A 599 13.04 -18.98 5.52
N ASN A 600 13.79 -18.18 4.75
CA ASN A 600 13.25 -17.52 3.57
C ASN A 600 13.05 -18.51 2.39
N CYS A 601 12.32 -18.07 1.35
CA CYS A 601 11.92 -18.93 0.23
C CYS A 601 13.10 -19.47 -0.61
N ARG A 602 14.26 -18.77 -0.64
CA ARG A 602 15.46 -19.28 -1.33
C ARG A 602 16.16 -20.38 -0.54
N GLN A 603 16.05 -20.37 0.79
CA GLN A 603 16.67 -21.36 1.65
C GLN A 603 15.81 -22.64 1.75
N LYS A 604 14.50 -22.48 1.94
CA LYS A 604 13.58 -23.59 2.11
C LYS A 604 12.14 -23.17 1.85
N CYS A 605 11.37 -24.03 1.16
CA CYS A 605 9.93 -23.84 1.02
C CYS A 605 9.23 -24.04 2.39
N SER A 606 8.49 -23.03 2.84
CA SER A 606 7.71 -23.04 4.08
C SER A 606 6.32 -23.64 3.94
N GLY A 607 5.91 -24.06 2.73
CA GLY A 607 4.59 -24.67 2.48
C GLY A 607 3.42 -23.67 2.57
N CYS A 608 3.62 -22.41 2.24
CA CYS A 608 2.60 -21.36 2.36
C CYS A 608 1.39 -21.55 1.42
N GLY A 609 1.52 -22.29 0.33
CA GLY A 609 0.47 -22.51 -0.67
C GLY A 609 0.67 -21.76 -1.99
N ALA A 610 1.52 -20.74 -2.03
CA ALA A 610 1.71 -19.90 -3.22
C ALA A 610 2.33 -20.63 -4.44
N MET A 611 2.96 -21.78 -4.22
CA MET A 611 3.50 -22.62 -5.30
C MET A 611 2.46 -23.06 -6.34
N ARG A 612 1.19 -23.07 -5.98
CA ARG A 612 0.11 -23.47 -6.90
C ARG A 612 -0.03 -22.55 -8.12
N TYR A 613 0.48 -21.34 -8.04
CA TYR A 613 0.47 -20.39 -9.16
C TYR A 613 1.49 -20.74 -10.25
N GLY A 614 2.47 -21.63 -9.96
CA GLY A 614 3.40 -22.12 -10.97
C GLY A 614 4.36 -21.05 -11.49
N GLY A 615 4.98 -20.28 -10.65
CA GLY A 615 5.96 -19.27 -11.03
C GLY A 615 6.75 -18.73 -9.85
N GLY A 616 7.79 -17.96 -10.12
CA GLY A 616 8.62 -17.29 -9.13
C GLY A 616 9.59 -18.19 -8.37
N VAL A 617 10.31 -17.58 -7.44
CA VAL A 617 11.42 -18.20 -6.69
C VAL A 617 11.06 -19.54 -6.03
N CYS A 618 9.84 -19.68 -5.49
CA CYS A 618 9.40 -20.93 -4.88
C CYS A 618 9.27 -22.10 -5.85
N TYR A 619 9.04 -21.84 -7.12
CA TYR A 619 8.87 -22.84 -8.17
C TYR A 619 10.22 -23.32 -8.71
N GLU A 620 11.18 -22.41 -8.87
CA GLU A 620 12.51 -22.68 -9.40
C GLU A 620 13.34 -23.64 -8.54
N GLY A 621 13.12 -23.67 -7.23
CA GLY A 621 13.80 -24.58 -6.31
C GLY A 621 13.36 -26.05 -6.37
N LYS A 622 12.55 -26.43 -7.39
CA LYS A 622 12.06 -27.81 -7.60
C LYS A 622 12.66 -28.52 -8.82
N ASN A 623 13.48 -27.84 -9.61
CA ASN A 623 14.15 -28.44 -10.78
C ASN A 623 15.52 -29.01 -10.40
#